data_446813f9f106d4a0e0ac64cf9a04f34f
#
_entry.id   446813f9f106d4a0e0ac64cf9a04f34f
#
_cell.length_a   1.000
_cell.length_b   1.000
_cell.length_c   1.000
_cell.angle_alpha   90.00
_cell.angle_beta   90.00
_cell.angle_gamma   90.00
#
_symmetry.space_group_name_H-M   'P 1'
#
loop_
_entity.id
_entity.type
_entity.pdbx_description
1 polymer ?
#
loop_
_entity_poly.entity_id
_entity_poly.type
_entity_poly.pdbx_seq_one_letter_code
_entity_poly.pdbx_strand_id
1 'polypeptide(L)'
;YGMTKTKGYIADTQRNYQGNYYYIFPEISASGDLGDGLENNMVLLVNSAGFTVKEDLGDTLTVDEVMTTSPDGYAVTENEQTQGEYTLAAVAEEGEAKLTVIASESMINSQITDYFSNLDNKRLFVNMVLNNFDDVENLSIDPKSLSVEMNTVQHAGSISTALIFGVPAVVLIGGFVIWM
;
A
#
# COMPACT_ATOMS: atom_id res chain seq x y z
N TYR A 1 24.03 -6.36 -9.97
CA TYR A 1 23.34 -6.70 -8.73
C TYR A 1 22.36 -7.88 -8.89
N GLY A 2 22.62 -8.83 -9.83
CA GLY A 2 21.92 -10.12 -9.92
C GLY A 2 20.44 -10.08 -10.32
N MET A 3 19.86 -8.92 -10.60
CA MET A 3 18.45 -8.77 -10.93
C MET A 3 18.26 -8.37 -12.40
N THR A 4 17.22 -8.88 -13.02
CA THR A 4 16.80 -8.53 -14.38
C THR A 4 15.37 -8.02 -14.36
N LYS A 5 15.14 -6.80 -14.89
CA LYS A 5 13.79 -6.26 -15.01
C LYS A 5 12.98 -7.05 -16.03
N THR A 6 11.76 -7.44 -15.66
CA THR A 6 10.82 -8.08 -16.58
C THR A 6 10.28 -7.08 -17.60
N LYS A 7 9.81 -7.59 -18.75
CA LYS A 7 9.08 -6.80 -19.72
C LYS A 7 7.60 -6.70 -19.29
N GLY A 8 7.00 -5.54 -19.55
CA GLY A 8 5.58 -5.30 -19.26
C GLY A 8 5.29 -5.02 -17.79
N TYR A 9 4.03 -5.19 -17.43
CA TYR A 9 3.53 -5.02 -16.07
C TYR A 9 3.32 -6.37 -15.40
N ILE A 10 3.44 -6.39 -14.08
CA ILE A 10 3.13 -7.56 -13.27
C ILE A 10 1.65 -7.53 -12.90
N ALA A 11 1.03 -8.70 -13.00
CA ALA A 11 -0.32 -8.98 -12.51
C ALA A 11 -0.27 -10.15 -11.54
N ASP A 12 -1.13 -10.17 -10.52
CA ASP A 12 -1.26 -11.30 -9.60
C ASP A 12 -2.71 -11.71 -9.47
N THR A 13 -3.02 -12.97 -9.81
CA THR A 13 -4.40 -13.47 -9.81
C THR A 13 -4.89 -13.89 -8.43
N GLN A 14 -3.98 -14.11 -7.48
CA GLN A 14 -4.33 -14.48 -6.11
C GLN A 14 -4.31 -13.27 -5.16
N ARG A 15 -3.26 -12.45 -5.23
CA ARG A 15 -3.01 -11.35 -4.31
C ARG A 15 -3.33 -10.00 -4.95
N ASN A 16 -4.60 -9.74 -5.17
CA ASN A 16 -5.06 -8.53 -5.84
C ASN A 16 -6.20 -7.83 -5.10
N TYR A 17 -6.37 -6.55 -5.37
CA TYR A 17 -7.45 -5.74 -4.82
C TYR A 17 -8.71 -5.87 -5.69
N GLN A 18 -9.77 -6.46 -5.12
CA GLN A 18 -11.12 -6.54 -5.72
C GLN A 18 -11.17 -7.10 -7.16
N GLY A 19 -10.29 -8.05 -7.49
CA GLY A 19 -10.25 -8.66 -8.82
C GLY A 19 -9.49 -7.84 -9.87
N ASN A 20 -8.87 -6.72 -9.50
CA ASN A 20 -7.96 -6.00 -10.37
C ASN A 20 -6.54 -6.55 -10.20
N TYR A 21 -6.12 -7.41 -11.09
CA TYR A 21 -4.84 -8.13 -11.02
C TYR A 21 -3.59 -7.25 -11.05
N TYR A 22 -3.71 -6.00 -11.50
CA TYR A 22 -2.62 -5.02 -11.50
C TYR A 22 -2.54 -4.19 -10.20
N TYR A 23 -3.47 -4.40 -9.27
CA TYR A 23 -3.47 -3.84 -7.92
C TYR A 23 -3.04 -4.94 -6.96
N ILE A 24 -1.74 -5.05 -6.72
CA ILE A 24 -1.12 -6.21 -6.07
C ILE A 24 -0.90 -5.94 -4.59
N PHE A 25 -1.30 -6.90 -3.74
CA PHE A 25 -0.87 -7.02 -2.36
C PHE A 25 0.27 -8.03 -2.29
N PRO A 26 1.54 -7.60 -2.38
CA PRO A 26 2.67 -8.52 -2.39
C PRO A 26 2.80 -9.32 -1.10
N GLU A 27 3.51 -10.43 -1.16
CA GLU A 27 4.07 -11.07 0.01
C GLU A 27 5.24 -10.23 0.51
N ILE A 28 5.25 -9.92 1.82
CA ILE A 28 6.28 -9.10 2.44
C ILE A 28 7.18 -9.99 3.27
N SER A 29 8.45 -10.06 2.92
CA SER A 29 9.50 -10.80 3.60
C SER A 29 10.50 -9.85 4.29
N ALA A 30 10.00 -8.72 4.81
CA ALA A 30 10.83 -7.76 5.52
C ALA A 30 11.22 -8.29 6.91
N SER A 31 12.52 -8.39 7.20
CA SER A 31 13.06 -8.81 8.48
C SER A 31 13.99 -7.73 9.08
N GLY A 32 14.24 -7.80 10.39
CA GLY A 32 15.08 -6.83 11.07
C GLY A 32 14.56 -5.40 10.89
N ASP A 33 15.45 -4.47 10.60
CA ASP A 33 15.13 -3.04 10.44
C ASP A 33 14.17 -2.75 9.28
N LEU A 34 14.14 -3.59 8.25
CA LEU A 34 13.18 -3.47 7.16
C LEU A 34 11.73 -3.72 7.61
N GLY A 35 11.55 -4.59 8.61
CA GLY A 35 10.24 -4.91 9.19
C GLY A 35 9.80 -4.00 10.33
N ASP A 36 10.65 -3.07 10.77
CA ASP A 36 10.37 -2.25 11.94
C ASP A 36 9.15 -1.34 11.75
N GLY A 37 8.23 -1.39 12.72
CA GLY A 37 7.03 -0.57 12.75
C GLY A 37 6.02 -0.86 11.64
N LEU A 38 6.09 -2.01 10.95
CA LEU A 38 4.99 -2.47 10.08
C LEU A 38 3.85 -2.98 10.95
N GLU A 39 2.66 -2.40 10.79
CA GLU A 39 1.51 -2.71 11.64
C GLU A 39 0.64 -3.83 11.04
N ASN A 40 0.42 -3.79 9.74
CA ASN A 40 -0.51 -4.68 9.04
C ASN A 40 0.17 -5.64 8.08
N ASN A 41 1.45 -5.48 7.80
CA ASN A 41 2.19 -6.17 6.74
C ASN A 41 1.44 -6.09 5.38
N MET A 42 0.87 -4.92 5.10
CA MET A 42 0.04 -4.72 3.93
C MET A 42 0.53 -3.54 3.10
N VAL A 43 0.97 -3.83 1.88
CA VAL A 43 1.41 -2.86 0.88
C VAL A 43 0.56 -3.03 -0.36
N LEU A 44 0.15 -1.94 -0.98
CA LEU A 44 -0.54 -1.98 -2.28
C LEU A 44 0.36 -1.38 -3.36
N LEU A 45 0.65 -2.19 -4.38
CA LEU A 45 1.37 -1.76 -5.57
C LEU A 45 0.44 -1.75 -6.77
N VAL A 46 0.49 -0.67 -7.55
CA VAL A 46 -0.35 -0.48 -8.74
C VAL A 46 0.51 -0.36 -9.97
N ASN A 47 0.15 -1.09 -11.03
CA ASN A 47 0.88 -1.11 -12.30
C ASN A 47 2.39 -1.32 -12.12
N SER A 48 2.75 -2.29 -11.29
CA SER A 48 4.13 -2.58 -10.95
C SER A 48 4.88 -3.20 -12.11
N ALA A 49 6.15 -2.84 -12.28
CA ALA A 49 7.11 -3.69 -12.97
C ALA A 49 7.48 -4.89 -12.09
N GLY A 50 8.38 -5.74 -12.53
CA GLY A 50 8.91 -6.83 -11.74
C GLY A 50 10.36 -7.11 -12.09
N PHE A 51 11.00 -7.90 -11.24
CA PHE A 51 12.35 -8.41 -11.44
C PHE A 51 12.36 -9.92 -11.31
N THR A 52 13.33 -10.54 -11.96
CA THR A 52 13.77 -11.91 -11.70
C THR A 52 15.16 -11.85 -11.11
N VAL A 53 15.39 -12.61 -10.05
CA VAL A 53 16.71 -12.76 -9.43
C VAL A 53 17.43 -13.95 -10.07
N LYS A 54 18.72 -13.82 -10.32
CA LYS A 54 19.53 -14.91 -10.86
C LYS A 54 19.74 -15.97 -9.78
N GLU A 55 19.69 -17.24 -10.17
CA GLU A 55 19.94 -18.37 -9.27
C GLU A 55 21.39 -18.41 -8.75
N ASP A 56 22.34 -18.00 -9.58
CA ASP A 56 23.77 -17.93 -9.23
C ASP A 56 24.20 -16.45 -9.13
N LEU A 57 24.36 -16.00 -7.90
CA LEU A 57 24.79 -14.63 -7.57
C LEU A 57 26.31 -14.55 -7.33
N GLY A 58 27.01 -15.68 -7.27
CA GLY A 58 28.42 -15.74 -6.85
C GLY A 58 28.57 -15.57 -5.33
N ASP A 59 29.82 -15.46 -4.87
CA ASP A 59 30.15 -15.53 -3.43
C ASP A 59 30.02 -14.18 -2.69
N THR A 60 29.91 -13.07 -3.41
CA THR A 60 30.00 -11.73 -2.83
C THR A 60 28.71 -10.93 -2.90
N LEU A 61 27.77 -11.33 -3.75
CA LEU A 61 26.50 -10.64 -3.95
C LEU A 61 25.37 -11.40 -3.27
N THR A 62 24.59 -10.68 -2.45
CA THR A 62 23.33 -11.18 -1.90
C THR A 62 22.17 -10.35 -2.44
N VAL A 63 20.99 -10.96 -2.57
CA VAL A 63 19.74 -10.27 -2.94
C VAL A 63 18.65 -10.74 -2.00
N ASP A 64 18.19 -9.85 -1.16
CA ASP A 64 17.07 -10.07 -0.26
C ASP A 64 15.79 -9.57 -0.92
N GLU A 65 14.89 -10.48 -1.26
CA GLU A 65 13.58 -10.18 -1.86
C GLU A 65 12.61 -9.73 -0.77
N VAL A 66 12.35 -8.43 -0.70
CA VAL A 66 11.53 -7.81 0.34
C VAL A 66 10.04 -7.93 0.03
N MET A 67 9.68 -7.85 -1.25
CA MET A 67 8.30 -8.03 -1.72
C MET A 67 8.28 -8.91 -2.97
N THR A 68 7.43 -9.94 -2.98
CA THR A 68 7.21 -10.83 -4.13
C THR A 68 5.72 -10.96 -4.46
N THR A 69 5.42 -11.41 -5.69
CA THR A 69 4.07 -11.87 -6.05
C THR A 69 3.80 -13.24 -5.44
N SER A 70 2.56 -13.72 -5.60
CA SER A 70 2.29 -15.15 -5.47
C SER A 70 2.95 -15.94 -6.60
N PRO A 71 3.07 -17.28 -6.49
CA PRO A 71 3.51 -18.14 -7.60
C PRO A 71 2.61 -18.07 -8.86
N ASP A 72 1.39 -17.56 -8.70
CA ASP A 72 0.44 -17.29 -9.79
C ASP A 72 0.48 -15.84 -10.29
N GLY A 73 1.65 -15.20 -10.17
CA GLY A 73 1.97 -13.95 -10.80
C GLY A 73 2.18 -14.09 -12.31
N TYR A 74 2.02 -13.01 -13.04
CA TYR A 74 2.22 -12.94 -14.48
C TYR A 74 2.96 -11.67 -14.87
N ALA A 75 4.00 -11.81 -15.71
CA ALA A 75 4.53 -10.67 -16.46
C ALA A 75 3.73 -10.53 -17.76
N VAL A 76 3.06 -9.41 -17.94
CA VAL A 76 2.10 -9.17 -19.03
C VAL A 76 2.63 -8.10 -19.97
N THR A 77 2.78 -8.46 -21.25
CA THR A 77 3.07 -7.54 -22.35
C THR A 77 1.88 -7.53 -23.33
N GLU A 78 1.92 -6.71 -24.36
CA GLU A 78 0.88 -6.68 -25.40
C GLU A 78 0.68 -8.04 -26.10
N ASN A 79 1.75 -8.84 -26.20
CA ASN A 79 1.74 -10.05 -27.04
C ASN A 79 1.98 -11.35 -26.23
N GLU A 80 2.38 -11.25 -24.97
CA GLU A 80 2.83 -12.40 -24.20
C GLU A 80 2.49 -12.26 -22.72
N GLN A 81 2.18 -13.40 -22.09
CA GLN A 81 2.02 -13.52 -20.64
C GLN A 81 2.91 -14.66 -20.16
N THR A 82 3.76 -14.37 -19.21
CA THR A 82 4.65 -15.37 -18.61
C THR A 82 4.29 -15.52 -17.14
N GLN A 83 3.86 -16.73 -16.75
CA GLN A 83 3.56 -17.05 -15.36
C GLN A 83 4.84 -17.28 -14.56
N GLY A 84 4.85 -16.82 -13.30
CA GLY A 84 5.94 -17.04 -12.36
C GLY A 84 5.81 -16.15 -11.13
N GLU A 85 6.67 -16.40 -10.18
CA GLU A 85 6.88 -15.51 -9.05
C GLU A 85 7.83 -14.38 -9.45
N TYR A 86 7.51 -13.16 -9.10
CA TYR A 86 8.29 -11.97 -9.46
C TYR A 86 8.61 -11.14 -8.23
N THR A 87 9.85 -10.69 -8.15
CA THR A 87 10.31 -9.74 -7.14
C THR A 87 9.76 -8.35 -7.46
N LEU A 88 9.14 -7.70 -6.49
CA LEU A 88 8.57 -6.36 -6.61
C LEU A 88 9.38 -5.32 -5.83
N ALA A 89 10.14 -5.75 -4.83
CA ALA A 89 11.15 -4.96 -4.16
C ALA A 89 12.24 -5.87 -3.60
N ALA A 90 13.48 -5.39 -3.66
CA ALA A 90 14.64 -6.13 -3.14
C ALA A 90 15.74 -5.17 -2.66
N VAL A 91 16.58 -5.69 -1.79
CA VAL A 91 17.86 -5.11 -1.38
C VAL A 91 18.97 -6.03 -1.86
N ALA A 92 19.88 -5.49 -2.66
CA ALA A 92 21.07 -6.21 -3.11
C ALA A 92 22.31 -5.62 -2.45
N GLU A 93 23.18 -6.48 -1.93
CA GLU A 93 24.42 -6.09 -1.23
C GLU A 93 25.63 -6.77 -1.86
N GLU A 94 26.68 -5.97 -2.12
CA GLU A 94 27.98 -6.45 -2.60
C GLU A 94 29.11 -5.69 -1.88
N GLY A 95 29.76 -6.35 -0.92
CA GLY A 95 30.71 -5.71 -0.01
C GLY A 95 30.03 -4.62 0.83
N GLU A 96 30.47 -3.37 0.71
CA GLU A 96 29.85 -2.22 1.39
C GLU A 96 28.77 -1.51 0.53
N ALA A 97 28.58 -1.95 -0.71
CA ALA A 97 27.63 -1.32 -1.62
C ALA A 97 26.25 -1.96 -1.46
N LYS A 98 25.24 -1.12 -1.25
CA LYS A 98 23.82 -1.52 -1.16
C LYS A 98 23.01 -0.89 -2.29
N LEU A 99 22.11 -1.65 -2.86
CA LEU A 99 21.16 -1.20 -3.87
C LEU A 99 19.76 -1.63 -3.48
N THR A 100 18.90 -0.67 -3.20
CA THR A 100 17.47 -0.89 -2.98
C THR A 100 16.69 -0.60 -4.25
N VAL A 101 15.85 -1.55 -4.67
CA VAL A 101 14.95 -1.40 -5.82
C VAL A 101 13.51 -1.62 -5.41
N ILE A 102 12.62 -0.77 -5.95
CA ILE A 102 11.17 -0.88 -5.79
C ILE A 102 10.54 -0.76 -7.17
N ALA A 103 9.68 -1.70 -7.52
CA ALA A 103 9.18 -1.87 -8.88
C ALA A 103 7.98 -0.97 -9.23
N SER A 104 7.44 -0.20 -8.30
CA SER A 104 6.28 0.66 -8.53
C SER A 104 6.41 2.01 -7.84
N GLU A 105 6.11 3.08 -8.58
CA GLU A 105 5.99 4.44 -8.03
C GLU A 105 4.83 4.59 -7.04
N SER A 106 3.84 3.70 -7.14
CA SER A 106 2.67 3.70 -6.26
C SER A 106 3.03 3.48 -4.78
N MET A 107 4.25 3.00 -4.50
CA MET A 107 4.76 2.84 -3.14
C MET A 107 4.66 4.12 -2.31
N ILE A 108 4.87 5.29 -2.93
CA ILE A 108 4.84 6.60 -2.28
C ILE A 108 3.75 7.53 -2.85
N ASN A 109 2.89 7.04 -3.72
CA ASN A 109 1.84 7.85 -4.32
C ASN A 109 0.74 8.16 -3.29
N SER A 110 0.56 9.45 -2.98
CA SER A 110 -0.41 9.90 -1.97
C SER A 110 -1.86 9.55 -2.32
N GLN A 111 -2.22 9.46 -3.59
CA GLN A 111 -3.56 9.04 -4.00
C GLN A 111 -3.89 7.61 -3.55
N ILE A 112 -2.87 6.78 -3.37
CA ILE A 112 -3.02 5.40 -2.87
C ILE A 112 -2.81 5.37 -1.36
N THR A 113 -1.70 5.91 -0.88
CA THR A 113 -1.31 5.81 0.53
C THR A 113 -2.19 6.61 1.48
N ASP A 114 -2.87 7.65 1.00
CA ASP A 114 -3.79 8.45 1.81
C ASP A 114 -5.25 7.96 1.70
N TYR A 115 -5.57 7.21 0.63
CA TYR A 115 -6.89 6.62 0.46
C TYR A 115 -7.11 5.40 1.38
N PHE A 116 -6.06 4.59 1.59
CA PHE A 116 -6.08 3.41 2.44
C PHE A 116 -5.31 3.68 3.73
N SER A 117 -6.00 3.77 4.86
CA SER A 117 -5.38 4.11 6.15
C SER A 117 -4.59 2.98 6.81
N ASN A 118 -4.68 1.76 6.27
CA ASN A 118 -4.09 0.55 6.83
C ASN A 118 -2.92 -0.01 6.01
N LEU A 119 -2.37 0.78 5.09
CA LEU A 119 -1.21 0.37 4.30
C LEU A 119 0.10 0.78 4.97
N ASP A 120 1.06 -0.11 4.94
CA ASP A 120 2.43 0.09 5.41
C ASP A 120 3.38 0.60 4.31
N ASN A 121 2.85 1.04 3.16
CA ASN A 121 3.62 1.53 2.02
C ASN A 121 4.69 2.56 2.42
N LYS A 122 4.28 3.62 3.12
CA LYS A 122 5.18 4.72 3.50
C LYS A 122 6.23 4.24 4.51
N ARG A 123 5.83 3.40 5.48
CA ARG A 123 6.75 2.88 6.50
C ARG A 123 7.80 1.98 5.87
N LEU A 124 7.38 0.99 5.09
CA LEU A 124 8.31 0.09 4.41
C LEU A 124 9.24 0.85 3.45
N PHE A 125 8.72 1.85 2.72
CA PHE A 125 9.57 2.69 1.86
C PHE A 125 10.67 3.39 2.66
N VAL A 126 10.33 4.01 3.80
CA VAL A 126 11.29 4.69 4.66
C VAL A 126 12.32 3.70 5.20
N ASN A 127 11.89 2.53 5.68
CA ASN A 127 12.80 1.49 6.17
C ASN A 127 13.76 1.03 5.07
N MET A 128 13.27 0.81 3.85
CA MET A 128 14.12 0.43 2.70
C MET A 128 15.12 1.52 2.32
N VAL A 129 14.76 2.79 2.44
CA VAL A 129 15.69 3.91 2.19
C VAL A 129 16.73 3.97 3.30
N LEU A 130 16.32 3.87 4.57
CA LEU A 130 17.23 3.94 5.71
C LEU A 130 18.21 2.77 5.75
N ASN A 131 17.82 1.60 5.27
CA ASN A 131 18.68 0.42 5.19
C ASN A 131 19.94 0.61 4.31
N ASN A 132 19.96 1.65 3.47
CA ASN A 132 21.15 1.99 2.69
C ASN A 132 22.21 2.82 3.47
N PHE A 133 21.92 3.19 4.72
CA PHE A 133 22.77 4.05 5.53
C PHE A 133 23.10 3.35 6.85
N ASP A 134 24.37 3.06 7.11
CA ASP A 134 24.81 2.27 8.28
C ASP A 134 24.72 3.02 9.63
N ASP A 135 24.71 4.35 9.63
CA ASP A 135 24.80 5.20 10.84
C ASP A 135 23.55 6.07 11.08
N VAL A 136 22.46 5.84 10.39
CA VAL A 136 21.24 6.58 10.66
C VAL A 136 20.50 5.89 11.79
N GLU A 137 20.70 6.36 13.03
CA GLU A 137 19.77 6.04 14.11
C GLU A 137 18.36 6.34 13.62
N ASN A 138 17.51 5.34 13.69
CA ASN A 138 16.12 5.41 13.24
C ASN A 138 15.44 6.54 14.05
N LEU A 139 15.51 7.77 13.56
CA LEU A 139 14.70 8.86 14.05
C LEU A 139 13.26 8.53 13.62
N SER A 140 12.68 7.58 14.34
CA SER A 140 11.27 7.26 14.24
C SER A 140 10.49 8.50 14.70
N ILE A 141 10.34 9.46 13.78
CA ILE A 141 9.31 10.46 13.93
C ILE A 141 8.03 9.71 13.57
N ASP A 142 7.32 9.23 14.59
CA ASP A 142 6.00 8.65 14.40
C ASP A 142 5.19 9.61 13.53
N PRO A 143 4.68 9.15 12.38
CA PRO A 143 3.90 9.99 11.51
C PRO A 143 2.68 10.47 12.30
N LYS A 144 2.71 11.74 12.74
CA LYS A 144 1.54 12.33 13.35
C LYS A 144 0.44 12.34 12.31
N SER A 145 -0.55 11.49 12.51
CA SER A 145 -1.74 11.47 11.66
C SER A 145 -2.27 12.89 11.56
N LEU A 146 -2.16 13.49 10.38
CA LEU A 146 -2.83 14.72 10.01
C LEU A 146 -4.28 14.42 9.59
N SER A 147 -4.86 13.34 10.11
CA SER A 147 -6.28 13.08 9.95
C SER A 147 -7.01 14.30 10.51
N VAL A 148 -7.55 15.10 9.61
CA VAL A 148 -8.53 16.12 9.97
C VAL A 148 -9.67 15.33 10.59
N GLU A 149 -9.83 15.42 11.92
CA GLU A 149 -11.02 14.92 12.57
C GLU A 149 -12.20 15.67 11.92
N MET A 150 -12.81 15.03 10.94
CA MET A 150 -14.08 15.50 10.44
C MET A 150 -15.07 15.32 11.58
N ASN A 151 -15.53 16.42 12.17
CA ASN A 151 -16.63 16.43 13.10
C ASN A 151 -17.87 15.90 12.37
N THR A 152 -18.01 14.59 12.31
CA THR A 152 -19.24 13.96 11.86
C THR A 152 -20.26 14.15 12.97
N VAL A 153 -21.33 14.87 12.66
CA VAL A 153 -22.46 15.01 13.58
C VAL A 153 -23.01 13.62 13.85
N GLN A 154 -22.77 13.10 15.06
CA GLN A 154 -23.37 11.84 15.49
C GLN A 154 -24.90 12.00 15.39
N HIS A 155 -25.55 11.02 14.79
CA HIS A 155 -27.01 11.02 14.55
C HIS A 155 -27.54 12.06 13.58
N ALA A 156 -26.76 12.50 12.58
CA ALA A 156 -27.19 13.44 11.54
C ALA A 156 -28.54 13.05 10.90
N GLY A 157 -28.76 11.74 10.66
CA GLY A 157 -30.00 11.22 10.12
C GLY A 157 -31.20 11.45 11.06
N SER A 158 -31.06 11.21 12.35
CA SER A 158 -32.13 11.43 13.33
C SER A 158 -32.48 12.91 13.49
N ILE A 159 -31.47 13.77 13.51
CA ILE A 159 -31.64 15.22 13.59
C ILE A 159 -32.35 15.75 12.33
N SER A 160 -31.92 15.31 11.15
CA SER A 160 -32.57 15.67 9.88
C SER A 160 -34.02 15.23 9.83
N THR A 161 -34.34 14.02 10.25
CA THR A 161 -35.70 13.51 10.29
C THR A 161 -36.59 14.34 11.26
N ALA A 162 -36.04 14.63 12.44
CA ALA A 162 -36.77 15.46 13.43
C ALA A 162 -37.05 16.88 12.90
N LEU A 163 -36.13 17.49 12.19
CA LEU A 163 -36.29 18.82 11.59
C LEU A 163 -37.28 18.82 10.40
N ILE A 164 -37.15 17.83 9.51
CA ILE A 164 -37.96 17.77 8.28
C ILE A 164 -39.43 17.45 8.58
N PHE A 165 -39.68 16.56 9.53
CA PHE A 165 -41.04 16.11 9.85
C PHE A 165 -41.60 16.74 11.15
N GLY A 166 -40.75 16.90 12.16
CA GLY A 166 -41.19 17.41 13.46
C GLY A 166 -41.60 18.86 13.40
N VAL A 167 -40.84 19.75 12.78
CA VAL A 167 -41.16 21.17 12.71
C VAL A 167 -42.47 21.41 11.93
N PRO A 168 -42.70 20.85 10.73
CA PRO A 168 -43.98 20.99 10.04
C PRO A 168 -45.15 20.39 10.80
N ALA A 169 -44.96 19.28 11.48
CA ALA A 169 -46.04 18.68 12.29
C ALA A 169 -46.48 19.59 13.44
N VAL A 170 -45.52 20.21 14.16
CA VAL A 170 -45.85 21.16 15.23
C VAL A 170 -46.62 22.38 14.71
N VAL A 171 -46.20 22.90 13.55
CA VAL A 171 -46.90 24.03 12.90
C VAL A 171 -48.31 23.65 12.49
N LEU A 172 -48.52 22.47 11.91
CA LEU A 172 -49.86 21.99 11.52
C LEU A 172 -50.78 21.76 12.72
N ILE A 173 -50.26 21.14 13.81
CA ILE A 173 -51.04 20.92 15.03
C ILE A 173 -51.40 22.25 15.67
N GLY A 174 -50.42 23.16 15.79
CA GLY A 174 -50.70 24.52 16.34
C GLY A 174 -51.71 25.29 15.51
N GLY A 175 -51.60 25.26 14.19
CA GLY A 175 -52.57 25.87 13.28
C GLY A 175 -53.96 25.27 13.40
N PHE A 176 -54.07 23.98 13.54
CA PHE A 176 -55.35 23.29 13.74
C PHE A 176 -56.03 23.67 15.07
N VAL A 177 -55.24 23.74 16.15
CA VAL A 177 -55.74 24.14 17.46
C VAL A 177 -56.27 25.58 17.47
N ILE A 178 -55.61 26.50 16.76
CA ILE A 178 -56.04 27.91 16.67
C ILE A 178 -57.29 28.04 15.77
N TRP A 179 -57.40 27.20 14.75
CA TRP A 179 -58.56 27.24 13.82
C TRP A 179 -59.84 26.63 14.44
N MET A 180 -59.72 25.70 15.37
CA MET A 180 -60.84 25.07 16.07
C MET A 180 -61.36 25.96 17.23
#